data_7ef4c7274149653336bafc500004a480
#
_entry.id   7ef4c7274149653336bafc500004a480
#
_cell.length_a   1.000
_cell.length_b   1.000
_cell.length_c   1.000
_cell.angle_alpha   90.00
_cell.angle_beta   90.00
_cell.angle_gamma   90.00
#
_symmetry.space_group_name_H-M   'P 1'
#
loop_
_entity.id
_entity.type
_entity.pdbx_description
1 polymer ?
#
loop_
_entity_poly.entity_id
_entity_poly.type
_entity_poly.pdbx_seq_one_letter_code
_entity_poly.pdbx_strand_id
1 'polypeptide(L)'
;MSEKNENNNKLPFNVAVLVVGDLNRSPRMLNHCIALSEAFPNINEISLIGYNGGDIRSDISNNSKIKQYHIHQGINRILRKLPRLFFIFVALIKIILQTLSLTWILFRIPKFKFLILQNPPGIPSMLICWIMCKLRGGKFIIDWHNYGYTILKVNNRPNFIVQMACKYEKYFGKKADLNFCVSQAEKRDLKKEFNIEAICLPDRPVKGLFKFLNQIEANDLYKHYPNELYSLIDSHLPENKDNKPIVMISSTSWTPDEDFSMLLDAFIKTEELIKESIEDKSNKNIYNITQDKIKKILFLITGRGPMRDKFMQKVSQANLKFFEVKSIWLESDDYPKLLSLVDLGISLHYSSSGIDLPMKVVDMFSGCLPVASIYYETINELVKENTNGFLFKNSKDLSKILKNVIIEISATGKCEKIDKFRENLHKELDKNDWVSQWIQRVPPALDKKQFI
;
A
#
# COMPACT_ATOMS: atom_id res chain seq x y z
N MET A 1 31.25 24.10 9.60
CA MET A 1 30.59 24.33 10.92
C MET A 1 29.85 25.66 10.93
N SER A 2 28.98 25.99 9.92
CA SER A 2 28.25 27.28 9.92
C SER A 2 26.87 27.24 9.23
N GLU A 3 26.32 26.08 8.91
CA GLU A 3 25.02 25.98 8.25
C GLU A 3 23.85 25.50 9.13
N LYS A 4 24.05 25.32 10.43
CA LYS A 4 23.04 24.79 11.36
C LYS A 4 22.15 25.82 12.07
N ASN A 5 22.32 27.13 11.85
CA ASN A 5 21.65 28.17 12.67
C ASN A 5 20.63 29.07 11.96
N GLU A 6 20.38 28.92 10.66
CA GLU A 6 19.40 29.81 9.97
C GLU A 6 17.92 29.37 10.09
N ASN A 7 17.63 28.14 10.53
CA ASN A 7 16.27 27.63 10.60
C ASN A 7 15.45 27.98 11.85
N ASN A 8 16.03 28.66 12.84
CA ASN A 8 15.38 28.92 14.13
C ASN A 8 14.47 30.17 14.21
N ASN A 9 14.36 30.97 13.15
CA ASN A 9 13.59 32.23 13.17
C ASN A 9 12.32 32.26 12.31
N LYS A 10 11.91 31.13 11.69
CA LYS A 10 10.65 31.13 10.95
C LYS A 10 9.46 31.04 11.93
N LEU A 11 8.46 31.94 11.75
CA LEU A 11 7.24 31.96 12.57
C LEU A 11 6.52 30.60 12.56
N PRO A 12 5.94 30.19 13.69
CA PRO A 12 5.18 28.94 13.76
C PRO A 12 3.96 28.99 12.82
N PHE A 13 3.65 27.85 12.22
CA PHE A 13 2.52 27.73 11.29
C PHE A 13 1.82 26.38 11.43
N ASN A 14 0.60 26.30 10.88
CA ASN A 14 -0.16 25.05 10.84
C ASN A 14 -0.34 24.61 9.40
N VAL A 15 -0.60 23.30 9.23
CA VAL A 15 -0.92 22.67 7.96
C VAL A 15 -2.11 21.76 8.12
N ALA A 16 -2.82 21.48 7.01
CA ALA A 16 -3.91 20.52 6.98
C ALA A 16 -3.59 19.38 6.00
N VAL A 17 -3.90 18.16 6.39
CA VAL A 17 -3.78 16.95 5.58
C VAL A 17 -5.13 16.28 5.56
N LEU A 18 -5.74 16.12 4.38
CA LEU A 18 -7.13 15.70 4.23
C LEU A 18 -7.27 14.51 3.29
N VAL A 19 -8.00 13.50 3.75
CA VAL A 19 -8.46 12.38 2.94
C VAL A 19 -9.94 12.14 3.17
N VAL A 20 -10.71 11.96 2.10
CA VAL A 20 -12.11 11.55 2.19
C VAL A 20 -12.18 10.03 2.23
N GLY A 21 -11.59 9.46 3.27
CA GLY A 21 -11.43 8.04 3.52
C GLY A 21 -11.13 7.78 5.00
N ASP A 22 -11.09 6.50 5.37
CA ASP A 22 -10.69 6.08 6.72
C ASP A 22 -9.21 6.40 6.95
N LEU A 23 -8.90 7.12 8.02
CA LEU A 23 -7.53 7.54 8.34
C LEU A 23 -6.57 6.36 8.48
N ASN A 24 -6.99 5.31 9.18
CA ASN A 24 -6.18 4.11 9.39
C ASN A 24 -5.91 3.30 8.09
N ARG A 25 -6.67 3.58 7.01
CA ARG A 25 -6.49 2.97 5.67
C ARG A 25 -5.87 3.90 4.65
N SER A 26 -5.28 5.00 5.11
CA SER A 26 -4.68 6.02 4.25
C SER A 26 -3.19 6.22 4.60
N PRO A 27 -2.34 5.19 4.48
CA PRO A 27 -0.96 5.21 4.99
C PRO A 27 -0.14 6.36 4.43
N ARG A 28 -0.32 6.71 3.15
CA ARG A 28 0.41 7.82 2.53
C ARG A 28 0.09 9.17 3.17
N MET A 29 -1.17 9.43 3.56
CA MET A 29 -1.52 10.67 4.23
C MET A 29 -0.95 10.73 5.66
N LEU A 30 -0.88 9.58 6.34
CA LEU A 30 -0.17 9.46 7.62
C LEU A 30 1.32 9.74 7.46
N ASN A 31 1.93 9.20 6.40
CA ASN A 31 3.35 9.42 6.09
C ASN A 31 3.65 10.88 5.74
N HIS A 32 2.71 11.61 5.09
CA HIS A 32 2.82 13.06 4.92
C HIS A 32 2.89 13.79 6.27
N CYS A 33 2.06 13.39 7.25
CA CYS A 33 2.07 14.00 8.58
C CYS A 33 3.41 13.79 9.30
N ILE A 34 3.99 12.58 9.24
CA ILE A 34 5.30 12.30 9.81
C ILE A 34 6.38 13.15 9.13
N ALA A 35 6.43 13.13 7.80
CA ALA A 35 7.42 13.90 7.05
C ALA A 35 7.31 15.42 7.31
N LEU A 36 6.10 15.96 7.43
CA LEU A 36 5.85 17.35 7.80
C LEU A 36 6.38 17.68 9.20
N SER A 37 6.13 16.79 10.18
CA SER A 37 6.56 17.01 11.57
C SER A 37 8.08 17.00 11.73
N GLU A 38 8.77 16.24 10.87
CA GLU A 38 10.24 16.14 10.86
C GLU A 38 10.89 17.26 10.02
N ALA A 39 10.33 17.55 8.84
CA ALA A 39 10.86 18.56 7.94
C ALA A 39 10.76 19.99 8.50
N PHE A 40 9.72 20.25 9.30
CA PHE A 40 9.44 21.59 9.82
C PHE A 40 9.27 21.59 11.35
N PRO A 41 10.37 21.76 12.11
CA PRO A 41 10.32 21.81 13.56
C PRO A 41 9.37 22.90 14.11
N ASN A 42 9.19 24.00 13.36
CA ASN A 42 8.32 25.13 13.69
C ASN A 42 6.85 24.94 13.31
N ILE A 43 6.42 23.75 12.83
CA ILE A 43 5.00 23.43 12.73
C ILE A 43 4.40 23.34 14.14
N ASN A 44 3.34 24.10 14.36
CA ASN A 44 2.57 24.10 15.61
C ASN A 44 1.50 22.99 15.60
N GLU A 45 0.72 22.85 14.51
CA GLU A 45 -0.28 21.82 14.38
C GLU A 45 -0.38 21.29 12.94
N ILE A 46 -0.49 19.96 12.81
CA ILE A 46 -0.86 19.24 11.61
C ILE A 46 -2.29 18.72 11.82
N SER A 47 -3.26 19.37 11.18
CA SER A 47 -4.66 18.97 11.25
C SER A 47 -4.90 17.81 10.28
N LEU A 48 -4.93 16.57 10.78
CA LEU A 48 -5.20 15.36 10.00
C LEU A 48 -6.70 15.11 9.94
N ILE A 49 -7.30 15.20 8.74
CA ILE A 49 -8.75 15.19 8.52
C ILE A 49 -9.15 13.97 7.71
N GLY A 50 -10.12 13.19 8.20
CA GLY A 50 -10.67 12.01 7.51
C GLY A 50 -11.77 11.32 8.28
N TYR A 51 -12.17 10.13 7.87
CA TYR A 51 -13.14 9.34 8.62
C TYR A 51 -12.46 8.61 9.78
N ASN A 52 -13.19 8.43 10.87
CA ASN A 52 -12.77 7.53 11.95
C ASN A 52 -12.97 6.08 11.51
N GLY A 53 -11.89 5.41 11.14
CA GLY A 53 -11.88 4.02 10.68
C GLY A 53 -11.41 3.02 11.73
N GLY A 54 -11.20 3.43 12.98
CA GLY A 54 -10.63 2.63 14.07
C GLY A 54 -9.26 3.17 14.52
N ASP A 55 -8.48 2.31 15.18
CA ASP A 55 -7.19 2.69 15.73
C ASP A 55 -6.21 3.10 14.64
N ILE A 56 -5.50 4.17 14.90
CA ILE A 56 -4.48 4.72 14.01
C ILE A 56 -3.08 4.31 14.53
N ARG A 57 -2.13 4.21 13.62
CA ARG A 57 -0.73 3.87 13.93
C ARG A 57 -0.19 4.69 15.12
N SER A 58 0.60 4.05 15.97
CA SER A 58 1.14 4.62 17.21
C SER A 58 2.07 5.82 16.98
N ASP A 59 2.81 5.84 15.88
CA ASP A 59 3.67 6.98 15.50
C ASP A 59 2.87 8.26 15.18
N ILE A 60 1.61 8.13 14.78
CA ILE A 60 0.69 9.23 14.55
C ILE A 60 0.00 9.65 15.85
N SER A 61 -0.55 8.67 16.60
CA SER A 61 -1.32 8.97 17.82
C SER A 61 -0.43 9.57 18.93
N ASN A 62 0.84 9.21 18.98
CA ASN A 62 1.79 9.71 19.97
C ASN A 62 2.50 11.01 19.55
N ASN A 63 2.27 11.50 18.33
CA ASN A 63 2.90 12.75 17.87
C ASN A 63 2.06 13.96 18.30
N SER A 64 2.58 14.76 19.24
CA SER A 64 1.88 15.91 19.83
C SER A 64 1.50 17.01 18.85
N LYS A 65 2.18 17.08 17.68
CA LYS A 65 1.86 18.04 16.61
C LYS A 65 0.67 17.63 15.76
N ILE A 66 0.30 16.34 15.73
CA ILE A 66 -0.75 15.82 14.87
C ILE A 66 -2.08 15.75 15.62
N LYS A 67 -3.08 16.49 15.14
CA LYS A 67 -4.43 16.44 15.69
C LYS A 67 -5.42 15.88 14.67
N GLN A 68 -6.20 14.90 15.10
CA GLN A 68 -7.19 14.24 14.26
C GLN A 68 -8.53 14.99 14.29
N TYR A 69 -9.13 15.18 13.11
CA TYR A 69 -10.45 15.76 12.91
C TYR A 69 -11.31 14.83 12.07
N HIS A 70 -12.44 14.38 12.60
CA HIS A 70 -13.23 13.34 11.94
C HIS A 70 -14.41 13.90 11.16
N ILE A 71 -14.49 13.51 9.88
CA ILE A 71 -15.63 13.79 9.01
C ILE A 71 -16.81 12.91 9.47
N HIS A 72 -17.97 13.51 9.62
CA HIS A 72 -19.14 12.83 10.14
C HIS A 72 -19.71 11.80 9.14
N GLN A 73 -19.87 10.54 9.57
CA GLN A 73 -20.37 9.42 8.73
C GLN A 73 -21.82 9.03 9.01
N GLY A 74 -22.50 9.66 10.00
CA GLY A 74 -23.71 9.14 10.63
C GLY A 74 -24.87 8.74 9.70
N ILE A 75 -24.99 9.37 8.54
CA ILE A 75 -26.12 9.14 7.61
C ILE A 75 -25.78 8.07 6.55
N ASN A 76 -24.52 7.77 6.33
CA ASN A 76 -24.10 6.78 5.31
C ASN A 76 -24.67 5.37 5.56
N ARG A 77 -24.87 4.97 6.84
CA ARG A 77 -25.44 3.66 7.19
C ARG A 77 -26.93 3.56 6.82
N ILE A 78 -27.69 4.63 7.00
CA ILE A 78 -29.13 4.68 6.71
C ILE A 78 -29.35 4.69 5.20
N LEU A 79 -28.60 5.52 4.48
CA LEU A 79 -28.72 5.67 3.03
C LEU A 79 -28.33 4.43 2.23
N ARG A 80 -27.49 3.54 2.77
CA ARG A 80 -27.14 2.26 2.14
C ARG A 80 -28.31 1.26 2.05
N LYS A 81 -29.34 1.45 2.86
CA LYS A 81 -30.52 0.57 2.89
C LYS A 81 -31.60 0.94 1.86
N LEU A 82 -31.46 2.07 1.18
CA LEU A 82 -32.46 2.54 0.19
C LEU A 82 -32.34 1.75 -1.13
N PRO A 83 -33.49 1.47 -1.81
CA PRO A 83 -33.49 0.80 -3.09
C PRO A 83 -32.66 1.53 -4.16
N ARG A 84 -32.11 0.76 -5.11
CA ARG A 84 -31.26 1.29 -6.19
C ARG A 84 -31.90 2.41 -7.01
N LEU A 85 -33.23 2.47 -7.06
CA LEU A 85 -33.98 3.53 -7.77
C LEU A 85 -33.69 4.93 -7.23
N PHE A 86 -33.35 5.04 -5.93
CA PHE A 86 -33.04 6.33 -5.27
C PHE A 86 -31.55 6.69 -5.33
N PHE A 87 -30.75 5.95 -6.10
CA PHE A 87 -29.27 6.10 -6.11
C PHE A 87 -28.82 7.57 -6.34
N ILE A 88 -29.42 8.28 -7.31
CA ILE A 88 -29.06 9.66 -7.65
C ILE A 88 -29.39 10.59 -6.49
N PHE A 89 -30.57 10.44 -5.90
CA PHE A 89 -31.01 11.24 -4.75
C PHE A 89 -30.13 11.01 -3.52
N VAL A 90 -29.81 9.73 -3.23
CA VAL A 90 -28.89 9.34 -2.16
C VAL A 90 -27.48 9.91 -2.40
N ALA A 91 -26.99 9.90 -3.63
CA ALA A 91 -25.70 10.47 -4.00
C ALA A 91 -25.67 11.98 -3.78
N LEU A 92 -26.73 12.70 -4.16
CA LEU A 92 -26.85 14.16 -3.94
C LEU A 92 -26.87 14.49 -2.45
N ILE A 93 -27.66 13.77 -1.63
CA ILE A 93 -27.67 13.98 -0.18
C ILE A 93 -26.28 13.75 0.42
N LYS A 94 -25.59 12.68 0.00
CA LYS A 94 -24.22 12.42 0.47
C LYS A 94 -23.26 13.55 0.11
N ILE A 95 -23.32 14.07 -1.12
CA ILE A 95 -22.49 15.20 -1.56
C ILE A 95 -22.77 16.42 -0.69
N ILE A 96 -24.04 16.75 -0.45
CA ILE A 96 -24.43 17.92 0.38
C ILE A 96 -23.90 17.76 1.82
N LEU A 97 -24.16 16.62 2.45
CA LEU A 97 -23.71 16.36 3.82
C LEU A 97 -22.19 16.35 3.96
N GLN A 98 -21.50 15.75 2.99
CA GLN A 98 -20.05 15.77 2.94
C GLN A 98 -19.52 17.19 2.75
N THR A 99 -20.14 18.00 1.89
CA THR A 99 -19.83 19.42 1.68
C THR A 99 -19.95 20.20 2.99
N LEU A 100 -21.08 20.07 3.69
CA LEU A 100 -21.32 20.77 4.96
C LEU A 100 -20.32 20.34 6.04
N SER A 101 -20.06 19.02 6.16
CA SER A 101 -19.12 18.50 7.15
C SER A 101 -17.69 18.96 6.89
N LEU A 102 -17.21 18.89 5.63
CA LEU A 102 -15.88 19.35 5.27
C LEU A 102 -15.73 20.86 5.46
N THR A 103 -16.70 21.66 5.03
CA THR A 103 -16.69 23.12 5.19
C THR A 103 -16.60 23.47 6.67
N TRP A 104 -17.42 22.83 7.50
CA TRP A 104 -17.44 23.05 8.94
C TRP A 104 -16.08 22.72 9.59
N ILE A 105 -15.49 21.56 9.28
CA ILE A 105 -14.19 21.16 9.83
C ILE A 105 -13.11 22.15 9.37
N LEU A 106 -13.04 22.43 8.06
CA LEU A 106 -12.03 23.33 7.50
C LEU A 106 -12.17 24.76 8.04
N PHE A 107 -13.36 25.17 8.51
CA PHE A 107 -13.57 26.44 9.17
C PHE A 107 -13.08 26.42 10.62
N ARG A 108 -13.25 25.30 11.35
CA ARG A 108 -12.92 25.17 12.78
C ARG A 108 -11.47 24.90 13.10
N ILE A 109 -10.72 24.22 12.21
CA ILE A 109 -9.29 23.95 12.44
C ILE A 109 -8.49 25.25 12.48
N PRO A 110 -7.29 25.29 13.08
CA PRO A 110 -6.43 26.47 13.05
C PRO A 110 -6.18 26.96 11.62
N LYS A 111 -5.88 28.27 11.46
CA LYS A 111 -5.48 28.82 10.17
C LYS A 111 -4.22 28.12 9.69
N PHE A 112 -4.23 27.58 8.46
CA PHE A 112 -3.16 26.80 7.88
C PHE A 112 -2.47 27.53 6.72
N LYS A 113 -1.18 27.31 6.53
CA LYS A 113 -0.42 27.84 5.38
C LYS A 113 -0.76 27.09 4.09
N PHE A 114 -0.92 25.77 4.18
CA PHE A 114 -1.34 24.95 3.04
C PHE A 114 -2.15 23.73 3.50
N LEU A 115 -2.91 23.20 2.56
CA LEU A 115 -3.72 21.99 2.72
C LEU A 115 -3.33 20.99 1.64
N ILE A 116 -3.01 19.75 2.03
CA ILE A 116 -2.78 18.62 1.14
C ILE A 116 -4.05 17.78 1.10
N LEU A 117 -4.63 17.62 -0.09
CA LEU A 117 -5.82 16.79 -0.34
C LEU A 117 -5.44 15.55 -1.13
N GLN A 118 -5.76 14.37 -0.63
CA GLN A 118 -5.69 13.13 -1.41
C GLN A 118 -6.77 13.09 -2.50
N ASN A 119 -6.39 12.73 -3.71
CA ASN A 119 -7.30 12.37 -4.80
C ASN A 119 -6.98 10.95 -5.32
N PRO A 120 -7.96 10.06 -5.50
CA PRO A 120 -9.38 10.18 -5.23
C PRO A 120 -9.78 10.00 -3.75
N PRO A 121 -11.03 10.33 -3.38
CA PRO A 121 -12.10 10.93 -4.17
C PRO A 121 -12.03 12.46 -4.22
N GLY A 122 -12.13 13.02 -5.43
CA GLY A 122 -12.04 14.47 -5.66
C GLY A 122 -13.36 15.22 -5.51
N ILE A 123 -14.51 14.57 -5.75
CA ILE A 123 -15.84 15.21 -5.71
C ILE A 123 -16.50 14.96 -4.36
N PRO A 124 -16.94 15.99 -3.63
CA PRO A 124 -16.83 17.45 -3.88
C PRO A 124 -15.58 18.08 -3.26
N SER A 125 -14.68 17.30 -2.66
CA SER A 125 -13.58 17.75 -1.80
C SER A 125 -12.63 18.77 -2.45
N MET A 126 -12.28 18.60 -3.74
CA MET A 126 -11.40 19.57 -4.44
C MET A 126 -11.98 20.97 -4.46
N LEU A 127 -13.28 21.11 -4.80
CA LEU A 127 -13.98 22.40 -4.81
C LEU A 127 -13.95 23.05 -3.44
N ILE A 128 -14.32 22.27 -2.40
CA ILE A 128 -14.42 22.78 -1.03
C ILE A 128 -13.05 23.21 -0.53
N CYS A 129 -12.04 22.37 -0.70
CA CYS A 129 -10.68 22.68 -0.28
C CYS A 129 -10.13 23.91 -1.01
N TRP A 130 -10.36 24.02 -2.31
CA TRP A 130 -9.94 25.21 -3.08
C TRP A 130 -10.61 26.49 -2.58
N ILE A 131 -11.95 26.50 -2.35
CA ILE A 131 -12.66 27.65 -1.80
C ILE A 131 -12.11 28.00 -0.41
N MET A 132 -11.99 27.01 0.48
CA MET A 132 -11.54 27.24 1.86
C MET A 132 -10.09 27.74 1.91
N CYS A 133 -9.20 27.23 1.06
CA CYS A 133 -7.85 27.78 0.94
C CYS A 133 -7.89 29.26 0.51
N LYS A 134 -8.72 29.62 -0.47
CA LYS A 134 -8.86 31.02 -0.90
C LYS A 134 -9.40 31.92 0.21
N LEU A 135 -10.45 31.48 0.92
CA LEU A 135 -11.08 32.27 2.00
C LEU A 135 -10.14 32.43 3.20
N ARG A 136 -9.32 31.44 3.50
CA ARG A 136 -8.44 31.44 4.67
C ARG A 136 -6.99 31.86 4.38
N GLY A 137 -6.68 32.18 3.13
CA GLY A 137 -5.34 32.59 2.68
C GLY A 137 -4.32 31.44 2.71
N GLY A 138 -4.78 30.19 2.65
CA GLY A 138 -3.93 29.00 2.55
C GLY A 138 -3.70 28.62 1.09
N LYS A 139 -2.68 27.78 0.85
CA LYS A 139 -2.37 27.20 -0.46
C LYS A 139 -3.00 25.81 -0.60
N PHE A 140 -3.45 25.48 -1.80
CA PHE A 140 -4.11 24.23 -2.12
C PHE A 140 -3.16 23.28 -2.85
N ILE A 141 -2.93 22.10 -2.26
CA ILE A 141 -2.09 21.04 -2.82
C ILE A 141 -2.94 19.80 -3.04
N ILE A 142 -2.83 19.18 -4.22
CA ILE A 142 -3.47 17.89 -4.52
C ILE A 142 -2.40 16.82 -4.57
N ASP A 143 -2.64 15.70 -3.88
CA ASP A 143 -1.84 14.49 -3.93
C ASP A 143 -2.59 13.42 -4.73
N TRP A 144 -2.14 13.19 -5.97
CA TRP A 144 -2.75 12.27 -6.92
C TRP A 144 -2.24 10.85 -6.65
N HIS A 145 -3.18 9.92 -6.40
CA HIS A 145 -2.90 8.49 -6.24
C HIS A 145 -3.45 7.69 -7.40
N ASN A 146 -4.44 8.22 -8.07
CA ASN A 146 -5.13 7.70 -9.25
C ASN A 146 -6.17 8.76 -9.68
N TYR A 147 -6.95 8.44 -10.70
CA TYR A 147 -8.06 9.28 -11.13
C TYR A 147 -9.41 8.74 -10.67
N GLY A 148 -10.23 9.58 -10.05
CA GLY A 148 -11.59 9.22 -9.64
C GLY A 148 -12.48 8.86 -10.82
N TYR A 149 -12.32 9.54 -11.98
CA TYR A 149 -13.09 9.22 -13.18
C TYR A 149 -12.79 7.82 -13.73
N THR A 150 -11.56 7.31 -13.61
CA THR A 150 -11.22 5.94 -14.04
C THR A 150 -11.87 4.90 -13.14
N ILE A 151 -11.95 5.15 -11.83
CA ILE A 151 -12.67 4.30 -10.87
C ILE A 151 -14.16 4.26 -11.22
N LEU A 152 -14.76 5.39 -11.59
CA LEU A 152 -16.15 5.44 -12.04
C LEU A 152 -16.37 4.64 -13.32
N LYS A 153 -15.41 4.69 -14.25
CA LYS A 153 -15.43 3.93 -15.52
C LYS A 153 -15.38 2.42 -15.27
N VAL A 154 -14.46 1.96 -14.42
CA VAL A 154 -14.33 0.53 -14.04
C VAL A 154 -15.61 0.03 -13.33
N ASN A 155 -16.25 0.88 -12.55
CA ASN A 155 -17.53 0.57 -11.88
C ASN A 155 -18.75 0.72 -12.82
N ASN A 156 -18.57 0.76 -14.14
CA ASN A 156 -19.63 0.84 -15.16
C ASN A 156 -20.62 1.99 -14.93
N ARG A 157 -20.15 3.16 -14.46
CA ARG A 157 -21.00 4.34 -14.32
C ARG A 157 -21.29 4.96 -15.68
N PRO A 158 -22.46 5.63 -15.85
CA PRO A 158 -22.82 6.29 -17.10
C PRO A 158 -21.71 7.19 -17.64
N ASN A 159 -21.44 7.14 -18.95
CA ASN A 159 -20.33 7.84 -19.56
C ASN A 159 -20.34 9.36 -19.31
N PHE A 160 -21.53 9.97 -19.27
CA PHE A 160 -21.63 11.42 -18.97
C PHE A 160 -21.12 11.76 -17.56
N ILE A 161 -21.34 10.88 -16.55
CA ILE A 161 -20.82 11.05 -15.19
C ILE A 161 -19.29 10.93 -15.20
N VAL A 162 -18.75 9.95 -15.92
CA VAL A 162 -17.29 9.75 -16.07
C VAL A 162 -16.65 10.98 -16.71
N GLN A 163 -17.24 11.52 -17.78
CA GLN A 163 -16.75 12.72 -18.44
C GLN A 163 -16.84 13.98 -17.56
N MET A 164 -17.93 14.13 -16.81
CA MET A 164 -18.07 15.22 -15.84
C MET A 164 -17.00 15.15 -14.75
N ALA A 165 -16.76 13.97 -14.20
CA ALA A 165 -15.73 13.75 -13.20
C ALA A 165 -14.32 14.06 -13.76
N CYS A 166 -14.01 13.61 -14.98
CA CYS A 166 -12.74 13.92 -15.65
C CYS A 166 -12.55 15.44 -15.84
N LYS A 167 -13.59 16.15 -16.33
CA LYS A 167 -13.52 17.61 -16.49
C LYS A 167 -13.34 18.32 -15.15
N TYR A 168 -14.00 17.83 -14.11
CA TYR A 168 -13.90 18.37 -12.75
C TYR A 168 -12.47 18.22 -12.21
N GLU A 169 -11.91 17.01 -12.26
CA GLU A 169 -10.54 16.74 -11.80
C GLU A 169 -9.52 17.58 -12.58
N LYS A 170 -9.65 17.64 -13.91
CA LYS A 170 -8.80 18.48 -14.78
C LYS A 170 -8.88 19.96 -14.40
N TYR A 171 -10.08 20.48 -14.11
CA TYR A 171 -10.28 21.89 -13.77
C TYR A 171 -9.64 22.21 -12.41
N PHE A 172 -9.95 21.44 -11.35
CA PHE A 172 -9.43 21.70 -10.02
C PHE A 172 -7.96 21.36 -9.87
N GLY A 173 -7.46 20.34 -10.59
CA GLY A 173 -6.03 20.04 -10.65
C GLY A 173 -5.20 21.23 -11.16
N LYS A 174 -5.71 21.98 -12.15
CA LYS A 174 -5.08 23.22 -12.64
C LYS A 174 -5.21 24.40 -11.66
N LYS A 175 -6.18 24.37 -10.76
CA LYS A 175 -6.38 25.41 -9.74
C LYS A 175 -5.56 25.18 -8.48
N ALA A 176 -5.01 23.98 -8.29
CA ALA A 176 -4.08 23.69 -7.22
C ALA A 176 -2.79 24.53 -7.39
N ASP A 177 -2.29 25.03 -6.26
CA ASP A 177 -1.02 25.76 -6.23
C ASP A 177 0.17 24.82 -6.46
N LEU A 178 0.03 23.52 -6.06
CA LEU A 178 1.01 22.46 -6.25
C LEU A 178 0.29 21.12 -6.42
N ASN A 179 0.89 20.20 -7.18
CA ASN A 179 0.39 18.84 -7.35
C ASN A 179 1.51 17.84 -7.05
N PHE A 180 1.21 16.79 -6.29
CA PHE A 180 2.04 15.61 -6.14
C PHE A 180 1.44 14.45 -6.91
N CYS A 181 2.24 13.45 -7.25
CA CYS A 181 1.78 12.20 -7.88
C CYS A 181 2.64 11.02 -7.44
N VAL A 182 2.10 9.80 -7.55
CA VAL A 182 2.73 8.59 -6.99
C VAL A 182 3.75 7.92 -7.92
N SER A 183 3.74 8.23 -9.22
CA SER A 183 4.63 7.60 -10.20
C SER A 183 5.10 8.57 -11.28
N GLN A 184 6.19 8.22 -11.97
CA GLN A 184 6.62 8.98 -13.14
C GLN A 184 5.64 8.81 -14.32
N ALA A 185 4.98 7.64 -14.40
CA ALA A 185 3.92 7.43 -15.37
C ALA A 185 2.77 8.41 -15.17
N GLU A 186 2.27 8.54 -13.92
CA GLU A 186 1.21 9.49 -13.57
C GLU A 186 1.63 10.94 -13.78
N LYS A 187 2.89 11.29 -13.47
CA LYS A 187 3.43 12.62 -13.78
C LYS A 187 3.36 12.95 -15.26
N ARG A 188 3.77 12.00 -16.13
CA ARG A 188 3.70 12.18 -17.59
C ARG A 188 2.26 12.31 -18.08
N ASP A 189 1.38 11.48 -17.54
CA ASP A 189 -0.04 11.46 -17.90
C ASP A 189 -0.76 12.76 -17.47
N LEU A 190 -0.56 13.22 -16.23
CA LEU A 190 -1.07 14.51 -15.74
C LEU A 190 -0.63 15.69 -16.63
N LYS A 191 0.64 15.67 -17.08
CA LYS A 191 1.15 16.70 -17.99
C LYS A 191 0.50 16.61 -19.36
N LYS A 192 0.45 15.41 -19.93
CA LYS A 192 -0.05 15.17 -21.30
C LYS A 192 -1.56 15.41 -21.39
N GLU A 193 -2.35 14.76 -20.53
CA GLU A 193 -3.80 14.73 -20.65
C GLU A 193 -4.47 15.95 -20.00
N PHE A 194 -3.92 16.43 -18.88
CA PHE A 194 -4.52 17.51 -18.11
C PHE A 194 -3.75 18.84 -18.22
N ASN A 195 -2.53 18.83 -18.74
CA ASN A 195 -1.59 19.96 -18.70
C ASN A 195 -1.38 20.46 -17.26
N ILE A 196 -1.10 19.52 -16.34
CA ILE A 196 -0.79 19.76 -14.94
C ILE A 196 0.65 19.36 -14.68
N GLU A 197 1.43 20.28 -14.08
CA GLU A 197 2.76 19.99 -13.58
C GLU A 197 2.65 19.38 -12.18
N ALA A 198 3.24 18.21 -11.99
CA ALA A 198 3.26 17.52 -10.70
C ALA A 198 4.68 17.14 -10.28
N ILE A 199 4.91 17.11 -8.96
CA ILE A 199 6.12 16.55 -8.37
C ILE A 199 5.87 15.06 -8.14
N CYS A 200 6.68 14.23 -8.77
CA CYS A 200 6.62 12.80 -8.51
C CYS A 200 7.21 12.52 -7.12
N LEU A 201 6.37 12.01 -6.25
CA LEU A 201 6.69 11.61 -4.87
C LEU A 201 6.25 10.15 -4.68
N PRO A 202 6.96 9.17 -5.26
CA PRO A 202 6.58 7.77 -5.17
C PRO A 202 6.58 7.29 -3.73
N ASP A 203 5.63 6.39 -3.41
CA ASP A 203 5.58 5.79 -2.10
C ASP A 203 6.87 5.03 -1.80
N ARG A 204 7.36 5.18 -0.59
CA ARG A 204 8.59 4.58 -0.09
C ARG A 204 8.37 4.01 1.31
N PRO A 205 9.15 3.02 1.71
CA PRO A 205 9.16 2.55 3.07
C PRO A 205 9.40 3.69 4.07
N VAL A 206 8.74 3.58 5.23
CA VAL A 206 8.99 4.48 6.36
C VAL A 206 9.99 3.79 7.29
N LYS A 207 11.15 4.40 7.50
CA LYS A 207 12.19 3.84 8.36
C LYS A 207 11.67 3.69 9.80
N GLY A 208 11.92 2.53 10.39
CA GLY A 208 11.51 2.24 11.78
C GLY A 208 10.07 1.79 11.96
N LEU A 209 9.22 1.83 10.92
CA LEU A 209 7.87 1.29 10.99
C LEU A 209 7.86 -0.24 11.02
N PHE A 210 8.80 -0.85 10.30
CA PHE A 210 8.98 -2.29 10.23
C PHE A 210 10.28 -2.67 10.94
N LYS A 211 10.19 -3.49 11.98
CA LYS A 211 11.33 -4.00 12.74
C LYS A 211 11.46 -5.49 12.52
N PHE A 212 12.69 -5.98 12.40
CA PHE A 212 12.94 -7.41 12.48
C PHE A 212 12.63 -7.89 13.89
N LEU A 213 11.82 -8.95 13.98
CA LEU A 213 11.47 -9.56 15.25
C LEU A 213 12.62 -10.44 15.75
N ASN A 214 12.87 -10.37 17.07
CA ASN A 214 13.64 -11.41 17.74
C ASN A 214 12.76 -12.66 17.94
N GLN A 215 13.36 -13.77 18.40
CA GLN A 215 12.66 -15.04 18.57
C GLN A 215 11.48 -14.97 19.57
N ILE A 216 11.59 -14.16 20.62
CA ILE A 216 10.54 -13.99 21.64
C ILE A 216 9.34 -13.29 21.02
N GLU A 217 9.57 -12.18 20.32
CA GLU A 217 8.53 -11.41 19.63
C GLU A 217 7.83 -12.23 18.53
N ALA A 218 8.58 -13.06 17.80
CA ALA A 218 8.01 -13.98 16.82
C ALA A 218 7.10 -15.02 17.48
N ASN A 219 7.52 -15.61 18.60
CA ASN A 219 6.71 -16.57 19.35
C ASN A 219 5.43 -15.94 19.90
N ASP A 220 5.48 -14.68 20.34
CA ASP A 220 4.29 -13.96 20.80
C ASP A 220 3.32 -13.73 19.64
N LEU A 221 3.79 -13.37 18.47
CA LEU A 221 2.95 -13.25 17.27
C LEU A 221 2.28 -14.59 16.93
N TYR A 222 3.01 -15.71 16.99
CA TYR A 222 2.46 -17.04 16.70
C TYR A 222 1.37 -17.44 17.69
N LYS A 223 1.50 -17.07 18.98
CA LYS A 223 0.47 -17.32 19.99
C LYS A 223 -0.81 -16.53 19.77
N HIS A 224 -0.72 -15.32 19.16
CA HIS A 224 -1.90 -14.53 18.81
C HIS A 224 -2.69 -15.15 17.63
N TYR A 225 -2.03 -15.88 16.73
CA TYR A 225 -2.64 -16.47 15.53
C TYR A 225 -2.34 -17.97 15.41
N PRO A 226 -2.70 -18.80 16.45
CA PRO A 226 -2.28 -20.19 16.51
C PRO A 226 -2.85 -21.06 15.39
N ASN A 227 -4.06 -20.76 14.89
CA ASN A 227 -4.70 -21.56 13.83
C ASN A 227 -4.04 -21.38 12.47
N GLU A 228 -3.53 -20.18 12.20
CA GLU A 228 -2.93 -19.82 10.91
C GLU A 228 -1.40 -20.03 10.91
N LEU A 229 -0.75 -19.88 12.06
CA LEU A 229 0.71 -19.92 12.19
C LEU A 229 1.21 -21.19 12.93
N TYR A 230 0.35 -22.21 13.10
CA TYR A 230 0.68 -23.43 13.83
C TYR A 230 1.96 -24.12 13.31
N SER A 231 2.11 -24.23 12.00
CA SER A 231 3.29 -24.86 11.39
C SER A 231 4.61 -24.11 11.69
N LEU A 232 4.53 -22.82 12.00
CA LEU A 232 5.68 -22.03 12.45
C LEU A 232 5.97 -22.26 13.94
N ILE A 233 4.93 -22.43 14.76
CA ILE A 233 5.07 -22.77 16.19
C ILE A 233 5.76 -24.13 16.33
N ASP A 234 5.26 -25.13 15.60
CA ASP A 234 5.76 -26.50 15.65
C ASP A 234 7.21 -26.59 15.19
N SER A 235 7.61 -25.81 14.19
CA SER A 235 8.99 -25.79 13.67
C SER A 235 10.03 -25.22 14.65
N HIS A 236 9.61 -24.57 15.75
CA HIS A 236 10.53 -24.07 16.79
C HIS A 236 10.83 -25.08 17.88
N LEU A 237 10.13 -26.24 17.89
CA LEU A 237 10.50 -27.34 18.77
C LEU A 237 11.87 -27.90 18.37
N PRO A 238 12.76 -28.26 19.33
CA PRO A 238 14.12 -28.72 19.01
C PRO A 238 14.15 -29.89 18.04
N GLU A 239 13.15 -30.75 18.08
CA GLU A 239 12.97 -31.93 17.25
C GLU A 239 12.52 -31.62 15.81
N ASN A 240 12.00 -30.40 15.55
CA ASN A 240 11.40 -30.00 14.27
C ASN A 240 12.09 -28.82 13.58
N LYS A 241 13.27 -28.38 14.07
CA LYS A 241 14.00 -27.21 13.53
C LYS A 241 14.29 -27.29 12.03
N ASP A 242 14.59 -28.49 11.54
CA ASP A 242 14.90 -28.71 10.12
C ASP A 242 13.65 -28.67 9.23
N ASN A 243 12.44 -28.75 9.84
CA ASN A 243 11.16 -28.78 9.13
C ASN A 243 10.46 -27.42 9.05
N LYS A 244 11.18 -26.31 9.33
CA LYS A 244 10.59 -24.97 9.17
C LYS A 244 10.04 -24.79 7.75
N PRO A 245 8.74 -24.47 7.58
CA PRO A 245 8.16 -24.25 6.27
C PRO A 245 8.74 -23.00 5.60
N ILE A 246 8.64 -22.96 4.28
CA ILE A 246 8.85 -21.73 3.51
C ILE A 246 7.60 -20.88 3.68
N VAL A 247 7.75 -19.64 4.11
CA VAL A 247 6.60 -18.74 4.36
C VAL A 247 6.47 -17.76 3.21
N MET A 248 5.29 -17.73 2.60
CA MET A 248 4.97 -16.78 1.54
C MET A 248 3.69 -16.02 1.89
N ILE A 249 3.56 -14.79 1.41
CA ILE A 249 2.40 -13.94 1.73
C ILE A 249 1.85 -13.20 0.51
N SER A 250 0.53 -13.03 0.48
CA SER A 250 -0.16 -12.05 -0.36
C SER A 250 -1.13 -11.22 0.46
N SER A 251 -1.16 -9.92 0.24
CA SER A 251 -2.09 -9.01 0.92
C SER A 251 -3.16 -8.55 -0.07
N THR A 252 -4.46 -8.61 0.32
CA THR A 252 -5.56 -8.37 -0.59
C THR A 252 -6.78 -7.75 0.09
N SER A 253 -7.58 -7.03 -0.70
CA SER A 253 -8.94 -6.65 -0.31
C SER A 253 -10.00 -7.64 -0.83
N TRP A 254 -9.58 -8.73 -1.46
CA TRP A 254 -10.44 -9.75 -2.05
C TRP A 254 -11.46 -9.17 -3.05
N THR A 255 -11.00 -8.25 -3.88
CA THR A 255 -11.77 -7.56 -4.91
C THR A 255 -11.42 -8.09 -6.31
N PRO A 256 -12.29 -7.90 -7.33
CA PRO A 256 -12.08 -8.44 -8.67
C PRO A 256 -10.86 -7.93 -9.45
N ASP A 257 -10.19 -6.89 -8.97
CA ASP A 257 -8.95 -6.35 -9.54
C ASP A 257 -7.72 -7.23 -9.28
N GLU A 258 -7.86 -8.27 -8.45
CA GLU A 258 -6.82 -9.26 -8.18
C GLU A 258 -7.28 -10.64 -8.60
N ASP A 259 -6.61 -11.23 -9.58
CA ASP A 259 -6.95 -12.56 -10.09
C ASP A 259 -6.31 -13.68 -9.25
N PHE A 260 -7.01 -14.07 -8.19
CA PHE A 260 -6.60 -15.21 -7.35
C PHE A 260 -6.71 -16.56 -8.04
N SER A 261 -7.42 -16.67 -9.18
CA SER A 261 -7.44 -17.92 -9.95
C SER A 261 -6.06 -18.18 -10.57
N MET A 262 -5.35 -17.13 -11.00
CA MET A 262 -3.97 -17.20 -11.46
C MET A 262 -3.02 -17.73 -10.37
N LEU A 263 -3.24 -17.36 -9.11
CA LEU A 263 -2.43 -17.81 -7.98
C LEU A 263 -2.61 -19.31 -7.73
N LEU A 264 -3.85 -19.80 -7.68
CA LEU A 264 -4.14 -21.22 -7.49
C LEU A 264 -3.60 -22.05 -8.64
N ASP A 265 -3.78 -21.61 -9.89
CA ASP A 265 -3.18 -22.22 -11.06
C ASP A 265 -1.65 -22.30 -10.98
N ALA A 266 -1.02 -21.24 -10.45
CA ALA A 266 0.43 -21.23 -10.26
C ALA A 266 0.88 -22.26 -9.21
N PHE A 267 0.12 -22.45 -8.13
CA PHE A 267 0.43 -23.46 -7.12
C PHE A 267 0.36 -24.87 -7.71
N ILE A 268 -0.74 -25.21 -8.41
CA ILE A 268 -0.91 -26.51 -9.06
C ILE A 268 0.25 -26.77 -10.02
N LYS A 269 0.54 -25.83 -10.92
CA LYS A 269 1.65 -25.94 -11.87
C LYS A 269 3.02 -26.02 -11.18
N THR A 270 3.19 -25.37 -10.04
CA THR A 270 4.44 -25.45 -9.25
C THR A 270 4.65 -26.87 -8.75
N GLU A 271 3.63 -27.53 -8.22
CA GLU A 271 3.72 -28.91 -7.76
C GLU A 271 4.02 -29.89 -8.91
N GLU A 272 3.40 -29.68 -10.09
CA GLU A 272 3.69 -30.42 -11.31
C GLU A 272 5.17 -30.27 -11.72
N LEU A 273 5.67 -29.02 -11.80
CA LEU A 273 7.05 -28.74 -12.17
C LEU A 273 8.08 -29.27 -11.14
N ILE A 274 7.74 -29.26 -9.84
CA ILE A 274 8.58 -29.88 -8.80
C ILE A 274 8.64 -31.38 -9.03
N LYS A 275 7.50 -32.04 -9.26
CA LYS A 275 7.44 -33.48 -9.53
C LYS A 275 8.25 -33.87 -10.77
N GLU A 276 8.06 -33.17 -11.88
CA GLU A 276 8.84 -33.36 -13.11
C GLU A 276 10.36 -33.22 -12.84
N SER A 277 10.75 -32.21 -12.06
CA SER A 277 12.15 -31.96 -11.74
C SER A 277 12.79 -33.04 -10.85
N ILE A 278 11.99 -33.77 -10.07
CA ILE A 278 12.44 -34.90 -9.24
C ILE A 278 12.54 -36.19 -10.09
N GLU A 279 11.59 -36.40 -11.01
CA GLU A 279 11.50 -37.61 -11.85
C GLU A 279 12.47 -37.59 -13.02
N ASP A 280 12.90 -36.43 -13.51
CA ASP A 280 13.83 -36.27 -14.64
C ASP A 280 15.26 -36.63 -14.25
N LYS A 281 15.62 -37.90 -14.46
CA LYS A 281 16.95 -38.43 -14.24
C LYS A 281 18.00 -37.95 -15.26
N SER A 282 17.58 -37.38 -16.40
CA SER A 282 18.46 -36.97 -17.51
C SER A 282 19.03 -35.57 -17.33
N ASN A 283 18.28 -34.67 -16.71
CA ASN A 283 18.77 -33.38 -16.28
C ASN A 283 19.22 -33.53 -14.83
N LYS A 284 20.54 -33.54 -14.58
CA LYS A 284 21.08 -33.51 -13.22
C LYS A 284 20.39 -32.36 -12.47
N ASN A 285 19.36 -32.71 -11.72
CA ASN A 285 18.78 -31.80 -10.74
C ASN A 285 19.96 -31.23 -9.95
N ILE A 286 20.28 -29.95 -10.14
CA ILE A 286 21.50 -29.32 -9.60
C ILE A 286 21.65 -29.62 -8.10
N TYR A 287 20.54 -29.87 -7.41
CA TYR A 287 20.51 -30.12 -5.97
C TYR A 287 20.27 -31.57 -5.58
N ASN A 288 20.06 -32.54 -6.51
CA ASN A 288 19.72 -33.94 -6.22
C ASN A 288 18.63 -34.10 -5.14
N ILE A 289 17.59 -33.27 -5.18
CA ILE A 289 16.55 -33.23 -4.17
C ILE A 289 15.49 -34.33 -4.42
N THR A 290 15.02 -34.95 -3.35
CA THR A 290 13.98 -35.98 -3.38
C THR A 290 12.64 -35.36 -2.84
N GLN A 291 11.52 -36.01 -3.08
CA GLN A 291 10.19 -35.46 -2.73
C GLN A 291 10.02 -35.24 -1.22
N ASP A 292 10.60 -36.11 -0.41
CA ASP A 292 10.58 -36.03 1.06
C ASP A 292 11.39 -34.84 1.61
N LYS A 293 12.34 -34.34 0.83
CA LYS A 293 13.14 -33.16 1.17
C LYS A 293 12.50 -31.82 0.77
N ILE A 294 11.41 -31.83 -0.02
CA ILE A 294 10.70 -30.62 -0.35
C ILE A 294 10.01 -30.08 0.89
N LYS A 295 10.39 -28.88 1.32
CA LYS A 295 9.77 -28.21 2.47
C LYS A 295 8.31 -27.85 2.19
N LYS A 296 7.47 -27.93 3.23
CA LYS A 296 6.11 -27.39 3.18
C LYS A 296 6.16 -25.88 2.97
N ILE A 297 5.19 -25.36 2.22
CA ILE A 297 5.02 -23.93 1.98
C ILE A 297 3.78 -23.48 2.75
N LEU A 298 3.97 -22.61 3.74
CA LEU A 298 2.87 -21.88 4.37
C LEU A 298 2.59 -20.62 3.57
N PHE A 299 1.47 -20.61 2.85
CA PHE A 299 1.04 -19.46 2.08
C PHE A 299 -0.05 -18.69 2.82
N LEU A 300 0.26 -17.49 3.27
CA LEU A 300 -0.63 -16.62 4.02
C LEU A 300 -1.31 -15.60 3.10
N ILE A 301 -2.63 -15.46 3.19
CA ILE A 301 -3.36 -14.42 2.49
C ILE A 301 -4.02 -13.51 3.51
N THR A 302 -3.54 -12.26 3.58
CA THR A 302 -4.07 -11.30 4.54
C THR A 302 -5.14 -10.43 3.90
N GLY A 303 -6.19 -10.11 4.67
CA GLY A 303 -7.24 -9.18 4.27
C GLY A 303 -8.66 -9.74 4.38
N ARG A 304 -9.64 -8.85 4.26
CA ARG A 304 -11.08 -9.18 4.28
C ARG A 304 -11.74 -8.70 3.00
N GLY A 305 -12.67 -9.50 2.47
CA GLY A 305 -13.45 -9.12 1.31
C GLY A 305 -14.32 -10.24 0.76
N PRO A 306 -15.16 -9.96 -0.25
CA PRO A 306 -16.26 -10.84 -0.65
C PRO A 306 -15.82 -12.11 -1.38
N MET A 307 -14.63 -12.15 -1.97
CA MET A 307 -14.18 -13.30 -2.78
C MET A 307 -13.43 -14.35 -1.99
N ARG A 308 -13.12 -14.11 -0.70
CA ARG A 308 -12.33 -14.98 0.17
C ARG A 308 -12.86 -16.41 0.23
N ASP A 309 -14.13 -16.57 0.61
CA ASP A 309 -14.68 -17.89 0.89
C ASP A 309 -14.76 -18.76 -0.37
N LYS A 310 -15.10 -18.16 -1.51
CA LYS A 310 -15.11 -18.83 -2.81
C LYS A 310 -13.70 -19.30 -3.21
N PHE A 311 -12.68 -18.51 -2.94
CA PHE A 311 -11.30 -18.87 -3.24
C PHE A 311 -10.82 -20.00 -2.31
N MET A 312 -11.04 -19.89 -1.01
CA MET A 312 -10.63 -20.92 -0.04
C MET A 312 -11.32 -22.28 -0.32
N GLN A 313 -12.57 -22.28 -0.78
CA GLN A 313 -13.24 -23.49 -1.24
C GLN A 313 -12.51 -24.12 -2.45
N LYS A 314 -12.08 -23.33 -3.42
CA LYS A 314 -11.30 -23.85 -4.56
C LYS A 314 -9.94 -24.42 -4.13
N VAL A 315 -9.26 -23.75 -3.19
CA VAL A 315 -8.01 -24.24 -2.62
C VAL A 315 -8.20 -25.60 -1.94
N SER A 316 -9.23 -25.79 -1.15
CA SER A 316 -9.51 -27.09 -0.50
C SER A 316 -9.80 -28.21 -1.49
N GLN A 317 -10.39 -27.90 -2.66
CA GLN A 317 -10.66 -28.87 -3.72
C GLN A 317 -9.41 -29.23 -4.54
N ALA A 318 -8.41 -28.36 -4.57
CA ALA A 318 -7.20 -28.58 -5.36
C ALA A 318 -6.25 -29.65 -4.81
N ASN A 319 -6.44 -30.09 -3.55
CA ASN A 319 -5.64 -31.12 -2.87
C ASN A 319 -4.12 -30.90 -3.02
N LEU A 320 -3.66 -29.67 -2.74
CA LEU A 320 -2.24 -29.31 -2.83
C LEU A 320 -1.41 -30.13 -1.82
N LYS A 321 -0.27 -30.64 -2.26
CA LYS A 321 0.62 -31.51 -1.45
C LYS A 321 1.65 -30.71 -0.67
N PHE A 322 2.20 -29.66 -1.28
CA PHE A 322 3.27 -28.87 -0.69
C PHE A 322 2.77 -27.55 -0.11
N PHE A 323 1.68 -26.97 -0.64
CA PHE A 323 1.14 -25.70 -0.21
C PHE A 323 0.06 -25.87 0.86
N GLU A 324 0.27 -25.26 2.00
CA GLU A 324 -0.74 -25.02 3.03
C GLU A 324 -1.18 -23.56 2.93
N VAL A 325 -2.41 -23.31 2.43
CA VAL A 325 -2.93 -21.95 2.23
C VAL A 325 -3.84 -21.55 3.37
N LYS A 326 -3.51 -20.45 4.05
CA LYS A 326 -4.28 -19.89 5.16
C LYS A 326 -4.69 -18.47 4.87
N SER A 327 -5.94 -18.12 5.20
CA SER A 327 -6.39 -16.73 5.19
C SER A 327 -6.36 -16.19 6.62
N ILE A 328 -5.59 -15.13 6.84
CA ILE A 328 -5.36 -14.53 8.14
C ILE A 328 -5.82 -13.07 8.14
N TRP A 329 -6.40 -12.62 9.27
CA TRP A 329 -6.63 -11.21 9.54
C TRP A 329 -5.74 -10.77 10.69
N LEU A 330 -4.95 -9.73 10.44
CA LEU A 330 -3.98 -9.20 11.40
C LEU A 330 -4.42 -7.83 11.92
N GLU A 331 -4.10 -7.57 13.16
CA GLU A 331 -4.14 -6.20 13.69
C GLU A 331 -3.07 -5.34 13.02
N SER A 332 -3.28 -4.02 13.03
CA SER A 332 -2.42 -3.08 12.29
C SER A 332 -0.95 -3.16 12.69
N ASP A 333 -0.67 -3.41 13.97
CA ASP A 333 0.70 -3.49 14.50
C ASP A 333 1.34 -4.87 14.31
N ASP A 334 0.55 -5.91 14.00
CA ASP A 334 1.04 -7.28 13.80
C ASP A 334 1.39 -7.57 12.33
N TYR A 335 0.78 -6.85 11.38
CA TYR A 335 1.08 -7.00 9.97
C TYR A 335 2.56 -6.72 9.64
N PRO A 336 3.17 -5.60 10.09
CA PRO A 336 4.60 -5.36 9.91
C PRO A 336 5.49 -6.44 10.51
N LYS A 337 5.12 -6.98 11.69
CA LYS A 337 5.83 -8.06 12.36
C LYS A 337 5.83 -9.33 11.52
N LEU A 338 4.66 -9.72 10.99
CA LEU A 338 4.55 -10.89 10.14
C LEU A 338 5.41 -10.77 8.88
N LEU A 339 5.45 -9.62 8.22
CA LEU A 339 6.26 -9.42 7.01
C LEU A 339 7.75 -9.69 7.22
N SER A 340 8.28 -9.45 8.43
CA SER A 340 9.69 -9.73 8.75
C SER A 340 10.03 -11.22 8.83
N LEU A 341 9.02 -12.09 8.96
CA LEU A 341 9.16 -13.54 9.10
C LEU A 341 8.92 -14.30 7.78
N VAL A 342 8.55 -13.59 6.73
CA VAL A 342 8.17 -14.14 5.43
C VAL A 342 9.39 -14.21 4.50
N ASP A 343 9.46 -15.25 3.67
CA ASP A 343 10.53 -15.43 2.71
C ASP A 343 10.28 -14.70 1.39
N LEU A 344 9.02 -14.71 0.90
CA LEU A 344 8.65 -14.08 -0.38
C LEU A 344 7.24 -13.51 -0.33
N GLY A 345 7.07 -12.25 -0.74
CA GLY A 345 5.77 -11.63 -1.00
C GLY A 345 5.27 -11.89 -2.41
N ILE A 346 3.95 -12.01 -2.61
CA ILE A 346 3.34 -12.11 -3.94
C ILE A 346 2.29 -11.03 -4.11
N SER A 347 2.42 -10.24 -5.16
CA SER A 347 1.46 -9.19 -5.52
C SER A 347 0.78 -9.49 -6.84
N LEU A 348 -0.54 -9.69 -6.76
CA LEU A 348 -1.43 -9.88 -7.92
C LEU A 348 -2.11 -8.57 -8.36
N HIS A 349 -1.78 -7.46 -7.70
CA HIS A 349 -2.41 -6.18 -8.00
C HIS A 349 -2.10 -5.71 -9.41
N TYR A 350 -3.13 -5.56 -10.21
CA TYR A 350 -3.06 -4.96 -11.53
C TYR A 350 -3.70 -3.57 -11.51
N SER A 351 -2.93 -2.55 -11.84
CA SER A 351 -3.41 -1.17 -11.86
C SER A 351 -4.55 -0.97 -12.85
N SER A 352 -5.71 -0.49 -12.41
CA SER A 352 -6.87 -0.21 -13.26
C SER A 352 -6.64 0.94 -14.25
N SER A 353 -5.74 1.86 -13.93
CA SER A 353 -5.32 2.98 -14.77
C SER A 353 -4.00 2.72 -15.49
N GLY A 354 -3.23 1.71 -15.03
CA GLY A 354 -1.88 1.41 -15.53
C GLY A 354 -0.79 2.36 -15.01
N ILE A 355 -1.11 3.30 -14.12
CA ILE A 355 -0.20 4.38 -13.69
C ILE A 355 0.08 4.45 -12.18
N ASP A 356 -0.71 3.75 -11.36
CA ASP A 356 -0.48 3.67 -9.92
C ASP A 356 0.42 2.50 -9.52
N LEU A 357 0.94 2.57 -8.30
CA LEU A 357 1.82 1.57 -7.71
C LEU A 357 1.16 0.95 -6.46
N PRO A 358 1.33 -0.37 -6.22
CA PRO A 358 0.64 -1.06 -5.13
C PRO A 358 1.31 -0.77 -3.78
N MET A 359 0.58 -0.13 -2.86
CA MET A 359 1.05 0.13 -1.48
C MET A 359 1.49 -1.15 -0.76
N LYS A 360 0.82 -2.29 -1.02
CA LYS A 360 1.19 -3.59 -0.44
C LYS A 360 2.63 -4.02 -0.75
N VAL A 361 3.15 -3.67 -1.92
CA VAL A 361 4.55 -3.92 -2.28
C VAL A 361 5.49 -2.97 -1.53
N VAL A 362 5.08 -1.72 -1.33
CA VAL A 362 5.83 -0.76 -0.51
C VAL A 362 5.91 -1.24 0.94
N ASP A 363 4.80 -1.76 1.49
CA ASP A 363 4.77 -2.35 2.83
C ASP A 363 5.72 -3.57 2.93
N MET A 364 5.68 -4.48 1.95
CA MET A 364 6.60 -5.62 1.88
C MET A 364 8.06 -5.16 1.83
N PHE A 365 8.37 -4.17 1.00
CA PHE A 365 9.72 -3.58 0.93
C PHE A 365 10.13 -2.87 2.21
N SER A 366 9.18 -2.34 2.99
CA SER A 366 9.45 -1.78 4.33
C SER A 366 9.96 -2.83 5.32
N GLY A 367 9.50 -4.08 5.19
CA GLY A 367 10.02 -5.26 5.90
C GLY A 367 11.23 -5.90 5.22
N CYS A 368 11.84 -5.25 4.24
CA CYS A 368 12.89 -5.82 3.39
C CYS A 368 12.51 -7.17 2.78
N LEU A 369 11.21 -7.39 2.53
CA LEU A 369 10.67 -8.61 1.96
C LEU A 369 10.70 -8.54 0.43
N PRO A 370 11.45 -9.39 -0.28
CA PRO A 370 11.41 -9.48 -1.73
C PRO A 370 10.04 -9.89 -2.25
N VAL A 371 9.68 -9.43 -3.45
CA VAL A 371 8.33 -9.62 -4.00
C VAL A 371 8.39 -10.24 -5.39
N ALA A 372 7.49 -11.20 -5.65
CA ALA A 372 7.09 -11.55 -7.00
C ALA A 372 5.81 -10.76 -7.34
N SER A 373 5.86 -9.91 -8.34
CA SER A 373 4.73 -9.04 -8.72
C SER A 373 4.26 -9.31 -10.14
N ILE A 374 2.94 -9.21 -10.35
CA ILE A 374 2.39 -9.23 -11.71
C ILE A 374 2.93 -8.03 -12.49
N TYR A 375 3.30 -8.30 -13.75
CA TYR A 375 3.87 -7.29 -14.63
C TYR A 375 2.79 -6.37 -15.22
N TYR A 376 2.99 -5.09 -15.11
CA TYR A 376 2.43 -4.02 -15.93
C TYR A 376 3.48 -2.90 -16.05
N GLU A 377 3.35 -2.01 -17.02
CA GLU A 377 4.45 -1.11 -17.40
C GLU A 377 5.00 -0.30 -16.22
N THR A 378 4.10 0.30 -15.42
CA THR A 378 4.49 1.18 -14.31
C THR A 378 5.13 0.44 -13.13
N ILE A 379 4.85 -0.86 -12.94
CA ILE A 379 5.39 -1.62 -11.81
C ILE A 379 6.92 -1.62 -11.78
N ASN A 380 7.57 -1.45 -12.95
CA ASN A 380 9.04 -1.34 -13.05
C ASN A 380 9.60 -0.12 -12.29
N GLU A 381 8.78 0.87 -11.96
CA GLU A 381 9.23 1.99 -11.12
C GLU A 381 9.45 1.56 -9.66
N LEU A 382 8.79 0.48 -9.21
CA LEU A 382 8.84 -0.05 -7.85
C LEU A 382 9.59 -1.38 -7.77
N VAL A 383 9.16 -2.39 -8.53
CA VAL A 383 9.78 -3.72 -8.57
C VAL A 383 10.74 -3.80 -9.74
N LYS A 384 12.02 -3.85 -9.43
CA LYS A 384 13.11 -3.95 -10.42
C LYS A 384 13.53 -5.41 -10.54
N GLU A 385 13.25 -6.01 -11.70
CA GLU A 385 13.60 -7.40 -12.02
C GLU A 385 15.04 -7.71 -11.64
N ASN A 386 15.28 -8.84 -10.97
CA ASN A 386 16.59 -9.31 -10.49
C ASN A 386 17.35 -8.34 -9.56
N THR A 387 16.69 -7.32 -9.01
CA THR A 387 17.30 -6.37 -8.06
C THR A 387 16.65 -6.41 -6.70
N ASN A 388 15.31 -6.32 -6.63
CA ASN A 388 14.53 -6.33 -5.40
C ASN A 388 13.30 -7.25 -5.46
N GLY A 389 13.11 -7.95 -6.60
CA GLY A 389 11.99 -8.86 -6.79
C GLY A 389 12.00 -9.54 -8.15
N PHE A 390 10.93 -10.27 -8.40
CA PHE A 390 10.62 -10.95 -9.64
C PHE A 390 9.39 -10.35 -10.29
N LEU A 391 9.32 -10.38 -11.63
CA LEU A 391 8.14 -10.00 -12.40
C LEU A 391 7.59 -11.21 -13.15
N PHE A 392 6.27 -11.40 -13.13
CA PHE A 392 5.60 -12.46 -13.86
C PHE A 392 4.37 -11.93 -14.62
N LYS A 393 4.00 -12.56 -15.73
CA LYS A 393 2.87 -12.14 -16.58
C LYS A 393 1.65 -13.06 -16.43
N ASN A 394 1.86 -14.30 -16.00
CA ASN A 394 0.84 -15.33 -15.93
C ASN A 394 1.21 -16.40 -14.90
N SER A 395 0.32 -17.37 -14.67
CA SER A 395 0.52 -18.47 -13.73
C SER A 395 1.74 -19.35 -14.07
N LYS A 396 2.07 -19.49 -15.36
CA LYS A 396 3.23 -20.29 -15.80
C LYS A 396 4.56 -19.62 -15.43
N ASP A 397 4.63 -18.29 -15.54
CA ASP A 397 5.84 -17.56 -15.14
C ASP A 397 6.01 -17.61 -13.61
N LEU A 398 4.91 -17.36 -12.87
CA LEU A 398 4.92 -17.45 -11.42
C LEU A 398 5.30 -18.85 -10.93
N SER A 399 4.76 -19.92 -11.53
CA SER A 399 5.09 -21.30 -11.14
C SER A 399 6.56 -21.62 -11.29
N LYS A 400 7.24 -21.11 -12.33
CA LYS A 400 8.68 -21.28 -12.50
C LYS A 400 9.49 -20.57 -11.42
N ILE A 401 9.08 -19.34 -11.04
CA ILE A 401 9.70 -18.58 -9.94
C ILE A 401 9.56 -19.37 -8.64
N LEU A 402 8.33 -19.77 -8.30
CA LEU A 402 8.04 -20.54 -7.09
C LEU A 402 8.80 -21.84 -7.03
N LYS A 403 8.79 -22.64 -8.12
CA LYS A 403 9.55 -23.89 -8.20
C LYS A 403 11.01 -23.69 -7.87
N ASN A 404 11.68 -22.71 -8.50
CA ASN A 404 13.10 -22.46 -8.31
C ASN A 404 13.41 -22.08 -6.86
N VAL A 405 12.64 -21.15 -6.28
CA VAL A 405 12.77 -20.72 -4.88
C VAL A 405 12.57 -21.89 -3.92
N ILE A 406 11.50 -22.68 -4.11
CA ILE A 406 11.16 -23.80 -3.23
C ILE A 406 12.24 -24.87 -3.28
N ILE A 407 12.70 -25.27 -4.47
CA ILE A 407 13.75 -26.29 -4.61
C ILE A 407 15.05 -25.82 -3.98
N GLU A 408 15.48 -24.58 -4.23
CA GLU A 408 16.72 -24.04 -3.69
C GLU A 408 16.69 -23.96 -2.16
N ILE A 409 15.62 -23.40 -1.56
CA ILE A 409 15.47 -23.34 -0.10
C ILE A 409 15.37 -24.73 0.52
N SER A 410 14.67 -25.68 -0.13
CA SER A 410 14.55 -27.03 0.36
C SER A 410 15.86 -27.79 0.39
N ALA A 411 16.74 -27.52 -0.60
CA ALA A 411 18.03 -28.17 -0.74
C ALA A 411 19.13 -27.55 0.12
N THR A 412 19.15 -26.23 0.27
CA THR A 412 20.28 -25.49 0.84
C THR A 412 19.91 -24.70 2.11
N GLY A 413 18.63 -24.65 2.47
CA GLY A 413 18.11 -23.83 3.56
C GLY A 413 17.92 -22.35 3.26
N LYS A 414 18.34 -21.85 2.09
CA LYS A 414 18.27 -20.46 1.66
C LYS A 414 18.07 -20.32 0.14
N CYS A 415 17.71 -19.14 -0.32
CA CYS A 415 17.73 -18.81 -1.76
C CYS A 415 18.60 -17.58 -2.00
N GLU A 416 19.72 -17.77 -2.71
CA GLU A 416 20.72 -16.71 -2.93
C GLU A 416 20.14 -15.45 -3.59
N LYS A 417 19.21 -15.62 -4.53
CA LYS A 417 18.52 -14.47 -5.14
C LYS A 417 17.67 -13.69 -4.15
N ILE A 418 16.91 -14.38 -3.31
CA ILE A 418 16.07 -13.76 -2.28
C ILE A 418 16.95 -13.02 -1.27
N ASP A 419 18.02 -13.63 -0.81
CA ASP A 419 18.96 -13.01 0.14
C ASP A 419 19.57 -11.73 -0.46
N LYS A 420 20.02 -11.80 -1.72
CA LYS A 420 20.55 -10.63 -2.44
C LYS A 420 19.52 -9.52 -2.61
N PHE A 421 18.26 -9.85 -2.91
CA PHE A 421 17.19 -8.86 -3.01
C PHE A 421 16.92 -8.19 -1.66
N ARG A 422 16.94 -8.97 -0.59
CA ARG A 422 16.78 -8.49 0.79
C ARG A 422 17.90 -7.51 1.16
N GLU A 423 19.15 -7.85 0.85
CA GLU A 423 20.29 -6.93 1.04
C GLU A 423 20.14 -5.62 0.26
N ASN A 424 19.68 -5.70 -0.99
CA ASN A 424 19.46 -4.51 -1.82
C ASN A 424 18.36 -3.62 -1.24
N LEU A 425 17.27 -4.23 -0.76
CA LEU A 425 16.17 -3.51 -0.09
C LEU A 425 16.65 -2.82 1.18
N HIS A 426 17.48 -3.46 2.01
CA HIS A 426 18.10 -2.82 3.17
C HIS A 426 18.93 -1.59 2.79
N LYS A 427 19.79 -1.73 1.79
CA LYS A 427 20.63 -0.63 1.31
C LYS A 427 19.80 0.53 0.75
N GLU A 428 18.68 0.22 0.09
CA GLU A 428 17.77 1.25 -0.44
C GLU A 428 17.00 1.95 0.68
N LEU A 429 16.49 1.21 1.66
CA LEU A 429 15.77 1.75 2.82
C LEU A 429 16.64 2.73 3.63
N ASP A 430 17.91 2.41 3.82
CA ASP A 430 18.84 3.28 4.56
C ASP A 430 19.14 4.59 3.84
N LYS A 431 19.09 4.60 2.52
CA LYS A 431 19.45 5.76 1.69
C LYS A 431 18.26 6.62 1.27
N ASN A 432 17.09 6.04 1.14
CA ASN A 432 16.00 6.64 0.39
C ASN A 432 14.63 6.21 0.96
N ASP A 433 14.44 6.43 2.26
CA ASP A 433 13.15 6.25 2.91
C ASP A 433 12.16 7.37 2.55
N TRP A 434 10.89 7.22 2.97
CA TRP A 434 9.84 8.21 2.69
C TRP A 434 10.19 9.61 3.18
N VAL A 435 10.65 9.74 4.41
CA VAL A 435 10.90 11.05 5.03
C VAL A 435 12.06 11.75 4.34
N SER A 436 13.17 11.04 4.11
CA SER A 436 14.34 11.56 3.39
C SER A 436 14.00 12.04 1.99
N GLN A 437 13.25 11.23 1.24
CA GLN A 437 12.76 11.61 -0.10
C GLN A 437 11.84 12.84 -0.05
N TRP A 438 10.93 12.88 0.94
CA TRP A 438 9.98 13.96 1.12
C TRP A 438 10.71 15.28 1.43
N ILE A 439 11.66 15.27 2.36
CA ILE A 439 12.47 16.43 2.72
C ILE A 439 13.28 16.93 1.52
N GLN A 440 13.82 16.03 0.72
CA GLN A 440 14.60 16.41 -0.46
C GLN A 440 13.75 17.09 -1.55
N ARG A 441 12.47 16.73 -1.69
CA ARG A 441 11.64 17.15 -2.85
C ARG A 441 10.60 18.21 -2.52
N VAL A 442 9.99 18.16 -1.35
CA VAL A 442 8.82 18.99 -1.03
C VAL A 442 9.22 20.38 -0.51
N PRO A 443 10.06 20.56 0.51
CA PRO A 443 10.44 21.88 0.99
C PRO A 443 11.00 22.79 -0.09
N PRO A 444 11.91 22.36 -0.99
CA PRO A 444 12.39 23.24 -2.07
C PRO A 444 11.27 23.67 -3.04
N ALA A 445 10.26 22.84 -3.21
CA ALA A 445 9.11 23.17 -4.07
C ALA A 445 8.14 24.13 -3.38
N LEU A 446 7.96 24.03 -2.07
CA LEU A 446 7.16 24.95 -1.27
C LEU A 446 7.85 26.33 -1.21
N ASP A 447 9.15 26.39 -1.00
CA ASP A 447 9.93 27.64 -1.00
C ASP A 447 9.86 28.33 -2.36
N LYS A 448 10.10 27.61 -3.46
CA LYS A 448 10.00 28.15 -4.84
C LYS A 448 8.62 28.75 -5.13
N LYS A 449 7.57 28.22 -4.52
CA LYS A 449 6.20 28.72 -4.66
C LYS A 449 5.79 29.71 -3.57
N GLN A 450 6.72 30.12 -2.71
CA GLN A 450 6.50 31.05 -1.59
C GLN A 450 5.39 30.60 -0.63
N PHE A 451 5.36 29.29 -0.27
CA PHE A 451 4.41 28.75 0.70
C PHE A 451 4.89 28.92 2.14
N ILE A 452 6.22 28.92 2.35
CA ILE A 452 6.86 28.93 3.68
C ILE A 452 7.88 30.03 3.77
#